data_4984a4fccd4a334e21c09bba391ad78f
#
_entry.id   4984a4fccd4a334e21c09bba391ad78f
#
_cell.length_a   1.000
_cell.length_b   1.000
_cell.length_c   1.000
_cell.angle_alpha   90.00
_cell.angle_beta   90.00
_cell.angle_gamma   90.00
#
_symmetry.space_group_name_H-M   'P 1'
#
loop_
_entity.id
_entity.type
_entity.pdbx_description
1 polymer ?
#
loop_
_entity_poly.entity_id
_entity_poly.type
_entity_poly.pdbx_seq_one_letter_code
_entity_poly.pdbx_strand_id
1 'polypeptide(L)' 'MSDQQIIVTVSGVDKVGIVAKVTAVLAEYEVNIEDIKQTLMQGHFVMFLLGNIEKSKFTFKEIKDALTKTGEEL' A
#
# COMPACT_ATOMS: atom_id res chain seq x y z
N MET A 1 -11.62 9.03 -16.30
CA MET A 1 -10.17 8.97 -16.42
C MET A 1 -9.62 8.60 -15.09
N SER A 2 -8.69 7.73 -15.08
CA SER A 2 -8.22 7.22 -13.84
C SER A 2 -6.84 7.74 -13.51
N ASP A 3 -6.74 9.06 -13.46
CA ASP A 3 -5.51 9.71 -13.05
C ASP A 3 -5.26 9.53 -11.57
N GLN A 4 -6.19 8.88 -10.89
CA GLN A 4 -6.13 8.75 -9.44
C GLN A 4 -5.67 7.37 -9.00
N GLN A 5 -5.06 6.63 -9.88
CA GLN A 5 -4.51 5.32 -9.52
C GLN A 5 -3.09 5.48 -8.97
N ILE A 6 -2.80 4.69 -7.94
CA ILE A 6 -1.46 4.66 -7.37
C ILE A 6 -1.00 3.21 -7.30
N ILE A 7 0.31 3.03 -7.36
CA ILE A 7 0.91 1.71 -7.21
C ILE A 7 1.78 1.74 -5.96
N VAL A 8 1.54 0.77 -5.07
CA VAL A 8 2.30 0.63 -3.84
C VAL A 8 3.10 -0.65 -3.93
N THR A 9 4.40 -0.56 -3.72
CA THR A 9 5.28 -1.73 -3.71
C THR A 9 5.87 -1.87 -2.32
N VAL A 10 5.71 -3.07 -1.74
CA VAL A 10 6.18 -3.33 -0.38
C VAL A 10 6.96 -4.64 -0.40
N SER A 11 8.05 -4.69 0.36
CA SER A 11 8.81 -5.93 0.50
C SER A 11 9.31 -6.07 1.92
N GLY A 12 9.53 -7.32 2.34
CA GLY A 12 10.02 -7.60 3.68
C GLY A 12 9.92 -9.08 3.96
N VAL A 13 10.16 -9.46 5.22
CA VAL A 13 10.15 -10.87 5.61
C VAL A 13 8.90 -11.28 6.37
N ASP A 14 8.19 -10.33 6.98
CA ASP A 14 6.99 -10.63 7.76
C ASP A 14 5.74 -10.31 6.95
N LYS A 15 5.29 -11.33 6.18
CA LYS A 15 4.14 -11.14 5.30
C LYS A 15 2.90 -10.66 6.05
N VAL A 16 2.58 -11.30 7.17
CA VAL A 16 1.34 -11.00 7.88
C VAL A 16 1.36 -9.57 8.43
N GLY A 17 2.48 -9.19 9.06
CA GLY A 17 2.60 -7.84 9.61
C GLY A 17 2.58 -6.78 8.53
N ILE A 18 3.25 -7.04 7.41
CA ILE A 18 3.29 -6.08 6.31
C ILE A 18 1.90 -5.86 5.73
N VAL A 19 1.19 -6.95 5.41
CA VAL A 19 -0.13 -6.84 4.82
C VAL A 19 -1.08 -6.11 5.77
N ALA A 20 -1.06 -6.47 7.06
CA ALA A 20 -1.96 -5.87 8.03
C ALA A 20 -1.73 -4.36 8.14
N LYS A 21 -0.47 -3.94 8.24
CA LYS A 21 -0.18 -2.51 8.44
C LYS A 21 -0.43 -1.69 7.18
N VAL A 22 -0.03 -2.21 6.04
CA VAL A 22 -0.20 -1.47 4.79
C VAL A 22 -1.68 -1.32 4.46
N THR A 23 -2.46 -2.40 4.57
CA THR A 23 -3.88 -2.31 4.25
C THR A 23 -4.63 -1.45 5.24
N ALA A 24 -4.22 -1.45 6.51
CA ALA A 24 -4.85 -0.58 7.51
C ALA A 24 -4.63 0.89 7.16
N VAL A 25 -3.42 1.26 6.74
CA VAL A 25 -3.14 2.63 6.33
C VAL A 25 -3.96 3.01 5.12
N LEU A 26 -4.04 2.13 4.13
CA LEU A 26 -4.80 2.42 2.93
C LEU A 26 -6.28 2.61 3.24
N ALA A 27 -6.83 1.81 4.14
CA ALA A 27 -8.22 1.97 4.55
C ALA A 27 -8.44 3.28 5.28
N GLU A 28 -7.53 3.64 6.17
CA GLU A 28 -7.62 4.87 6.92
C GLU A 28 -7.60 6.10 6.01
N TYR A 29 -6.82 6.04 4.94
CA TYR A 29 -6.70 7.14 4.00
C TYR A 29 -7.65 7.01 2.81
N GLU A 30 -8.63 6.12 2.94
CA GLU A 30 -9.74 6.00 1.97
C GLU A 30 -9.28 5.63 0.57
N VAL A 31 -8.25 4.80 0.51
CA VAL A 31 -7.76 4.29 -0.77
C VAL A 31 -8.55 3.03 -1.12
N ASN A 32 -9.11 2.99 -2.32
CA ASN A 32 -9.82 1.82 -2.81
C ASN A 32 -8.82 0.89 -3.47
N ILE A 33 -8.66 -0.31 -2.93
CA ILE A 33 -7.73 -1.30 -3.47
C ILE A 33 -8.38 -1.99 -4.65
N GLU A 34 -7.76 -1.88 -5.81
CA GLU A 34 -8.31 -2.44 -7.04
C GLU A 34 -7.67 -3.76 -7.42
N ASP A 35 -6.42 -3.98 -7.03
CA ASP A 35 -5.73 -5.22 -7.35
C ASP A 35 -4.55 -5.41 -6.43
N ILE A 36 -4.22 -6.65 -6.11
CA ILE A 36 -3.07 -6.99 -5.29
C ILE A 36 -2.37 -8.18 -5.91
N LYS A 37 -1.06 -8.10 -6.04
CA LYS A 37 -0.25 -9.23 -6.46
C LYS A 37 0.85 -9.45 -5.43
N GLN A 38 1.07 -10.71 -5.08
CA GLN A 38 2.03 -11.09 -4.06
C GLN A 38 2.92 -12.20 -4.59
N THR A 39 4.18 -12.19 -4.17
CA THR A 39 5.09 -13.23 -4.56
C THR A 39 6.16 -13.41 -3.48
N LEU A 40 6.78 -14.58 -3.48
CA LEU A 40 7.91 -14.88 -2.61
C LEU A 40 9.15 -15.01 -3.47
N MET A 41 10.19 -14.29 -3.11
CA MET A 41 11.47 -14.35 -3.81
C MET A 41 12.55 -14.63 -2.79
N GLN A 42 13.04 -15.88 -2.77
CA GLN A 42 14.13 -16.30 -1.89
C GLN A 42 13.88 -15.92 -0.43
N GLY A 43 12.66 -16.18 0.04
CA GLY A 43 12.31 -15.91 1.42
C GLY A 43 11.83 -14.49 1.68
N HIS A 44 11.89 -13.64 0.67
CA HIS A 44 11.38 -12.28 0.82
C HIS A 44 9.98 -12.17 0.22
N PHE A 45 9.10 -11.54 0.98
CA PHE A 45 7.74 -11.27 0.51
C PHE A 45 7.72 -9.96 -0.26
N VAL A 46 7.14 -9.97 -1.45
CA VAL A 46 6.99 -8.77 -2.25
C VAL A 46 5.52 -8.62 -2.62
N MET A 47 4.99 -7.43 -2.42
CA MET A 47 3.59 -7.15 -2.71
C MET A 47 3.49 -5.92 -3.61
N PHE A 48 2.71 -6.04 -4.68
CA PHE A 48 2.34 -4.92 -5.54
C PHE A 48 0.85 -4.68 -5.38
N LEU A 49 0.48 -3.44 -5.15
CA LEU A 49 -0.90 -3.09 -4.87
C LEU A 49 -1.30 -1.93 -5.75
N LEU A 50 -2.41 -2.07 -6.45
CA LEU A 50 -2.97 -0.99 -7.27
C LEU A 50 -4.15 -0.41 -6.50
N GLY A 51 -4.08 0.88 -6.19
CA GLY A 51 -5.13 1.56 -5.48
C GLY A 51 -5.69 2.73 -6.26
N ASN A 52 -6.87 3.16 -5.88
CA ASN A 52 -7.53 4.31 -6.48
C ASN A 52 -7.87 5.30 -5.38
N ILE A 53 -7.44 6.55 -5.56
CA ILE A 53 -7.62 7.59 -4.55
C ILE A 53 -8.64 8.64 -4.98
N GLU A 54 -9.41 8.34 -6.02
CA GLU A 54 -10.37 9.31 -6.55
C GLU A 54 -11.36 9.77 -5.49
N LYS A 55 -11.80 8.88 -4.63
CA LYS A 55 -12.78 9.22 -3.60
C LYS A 55 -12.16 9.52 -2.25
N SER A 56 -10.84 9.52 -2.19
CA SER A 56 -10.15 9.85 -0.95
C SER A 56 -10.14 11.37 -0.76
N LYS A 57 -10.34 11.82 0.48
CA LYS A 57 -10.20 13.22 0.79
C LYS A 57 -8.77 13.60 1.13
N PHE A 58 -7.84 12.67 1.03
CA PHE A 58 -6.43 12.91 1.29
C PHE A 58 -5.68 13.05 -0.02
N THR A 59 -4.61 13.84 -0.01
CA THR A 59 -3.80 14.00 -1.22
C THR A 59 -2.86 12.82 -1.39
N PHE A 60 -2.33 12.66 -2.61
CA PHE A 60 -1.34 11.63 -2.87
C PHE A 60 -0.14 11.77 -1.92
N LYS A 61 0.29 13.01 -1.68
CA LYS A 61 1.43 13.25 -0.80
C LYS A 61 1.15 12.78 0.62
N GLU A 62 -0.05 13.05 1.13
CA GLU A 62 -0.42 12.61 2.47
C GLU A 62 -0.41 11.09 2.58
N ILE A 63 -0.94 10.42 1.56
CA ILE A 63 -0.99 8.96 1.54
C ILE A 63 0.42 8.40 1.43
N LYS A 64 1.24 8.97 0.56
CA LYS A 64 2.62 8.53 0.39
C LYS A 64 3.41 8.68 1.67
N ASP A 65 3.26 9.82 2.35
CA ASP A 65 3.99 10.06 3.60
C ASP A 65 3.57 9.06 4.67
N ALA A 66 2.27 8.74 4.74
CA ALA A 66 1.78 7.78 5.72
C ALA A 66 2.34 6.39 5.45
N LEU A 67 2.40 5.98 4.18
CA LEU A 67 2.94 4.68 3.83
C LEU A 67 4.44 4.61 4.08
N THR A 68 5.15 5.69 3.80
CA THR A 68 6.58 5.75 4.07
C THR A 68 6.85 5.59 5.56
N LYS A 69 6.08 6.29 6.40
CA LYS A 69 6.22 6.19 7.84
C LYS A 69 5.93 4.77 8.31
N THR A 70 4.89 4.16 7.77
CA THR A 70 4.54 2.78 8.12
C THR A 70 5.68 1.83 7.78
N GLY A 71 6.29 2.02 6.61
CA GLY A 71 7.43 1.21 6.21
C GLY A 71 8.61 1.33 7.15
N GLU A 72 8.82 2.53 7.69
CA GLU A 72 9.91 2.74 8.64
C GLU A 72 9.65 2.06 9.98
N GLU A 73 8.38 1.82 10.32
CA GLU A 73 8.02 1.17 11.56
C GLU A 73 8.06 -0.36 11.44
N LEU A 74 8.16 -0.86 10.23
CA LEU A 74 8.26 -2.28 10.01
C LEU A 74 9.72 -2.74 10.10
#